data_c0de01985e74eab18548231c24430149
#
_entry.id   c0de01985e74eab18548231c24430149
#
_cell.length_a   1.000
_cell.length_b   1.000
_cell.length_c   1.000
_cell.angle_alpha   90.00
_cell.angle_beta   90.00
_cell.angle_gamma   90.00
#
_symmetry.space_group_name_H-M   'P 1'
#
loop_
_entity.id
_entity.type
_entity.pdbx_description
1 polymer ?
#
loop_
_entity_poly.entity_id
_entity_poly.type
_entity_poly.pdbx_seq_one_letter_code
_entity_poly.pdbx_strand_id
1 'polypeptide(L)'
;WNVPFFTFIMLIALIFGALFVGTDVIYAPLYLVIGPFANEVLFGLWIMAGPLAIAILRLPGTAVIGEVLAAVAGSELGFLTLRYKNWGWPALISSAFWVTVVSFAYEIFKQGYIHLALPMILALFCTRLVSDLLFGAVLVHYVVRLLVRAHAIQPA
;
A
#
# COMPACT_ATOMS: atom_id res chain seq x y z
N TRP A 1 -0.31 -23.74 -0.18
CA TRP A 1 -1.38 -22.94 0.42
C TRP A 1 -2.13 -23.84 1.40
N ASN A 2 -2.01 -23.56 2.68
CA ASN A 2 -2.61 -24.36 3.75
C ASN A 2 -3.60 -23.52 4.57
N VAL A 3 -4.38 -24.16 5.44
CA VAL A 3 -5.42 -23.49 6.26
C VAL A 3 -4.89 -22.29 7.04
N PRO A 4 -3.71 -22.29 7.65
CA PRO A 4 -3.15 -21.11 8.33
C PRO A 4 -2.93 -19.90 7.41
N PHE A 5 -2.57 -20.14 6.14
CA PHE A 5 -2.39 -19.10 5.13
C PHE A 5 -3.71 -18.37 4.83
N PHE A 6 -4.78 -19.10 4.56
CA PHE A 6 -6.09 -18.50 4.31
C PHE A 6 -6.63 -17.75 5.53
N THR A 7 -6.46 -18.32 6.72
CA THR A 7 -6.88 -17.67 7.97
C THR A 7 -6.15 -16.32 8.13
N PHE A 8 -4.86 -16.27 7.83
CA PHE A 8 -4.07 -15.06 7.97
C PHE A 8 -4.48 -13.99 6.95
N ILE A 9 -4.70 -14.37 5.69
CA ILE A 9 -5.21 -13.44 4.65
C ILE A 9 -6.59 -12.90 5.03
N MET A 10 -7.49 -13.76 5.53
CA MET A 10 -8.81 -13.35 5.98
C MET A 10 -8.73 -12.33 7.13
N LEU A 11 -7.80 -12.51 8.05
CA LEU A 11 -7.57 -11.61 9.18
C LEU A 11 -7.07 -10.25 8.71
N ILE A 12 -6.10 -10.22 7.79
CA ILE A 12 -5.64 -8.98 7.15
C ILE A 12 -6.82 -8.29 6.43
N ALA A 13 -7.57 -9.03 5.63
CA ALA A 13 -8.72 -8.48 4.90
C ALA A 13 -9.77 -7.86 5.82
N LEU A 14 -10.06 -8.49 6.97
CA LEU A 14 -10.99 -7.96 7.97
C LEU A 14 -10.46 -6.67 8.62
N ILE A 15 -9.19 -6.66 9.03
CA ILE A 15 -8.56 -5.49 9.66
C ILE A 15 -8.55 -4.31 8.67
N PHE A 16 -8.12 -4.55 7.42
CA PHE A 16 -8.07 -3.50 6.43
C PHE A 16 -9.44 -3.08 5.93
N GLY A 17 -10.41 -4.00 5.85
CA GLY A 17 -11.81 -3.66 5.58
C GLY A 17 -12.38 -2.71 6.64
N ALA A 18 -12.11 -2.94 7.92
CA ALA A 18 -12.51 -2.02 9.00
C ALA A 18 -11.77 -0.67 8.91
N LEU A 19 -10.47 -0.68 8.55
CA LEU A 19 -9.69 0.54 8.30
C LEU A 19 -10.26 1.35 7.13
N PHE A 20 -10.67 0.72 6.03
CA PHE A 20 -11.29 1.41 4.91
C PHE A 20 -12.58 2.12 5.32
N VAL A 21 -13.47 1.44 6.04
CA VAL A 21 -14.71 2.07 6.55
C VAL A 21 -14.38 3.27 7.46
N GLY A 22 -13.39 3.14 8.33
CA GLY A 22 -12.94 4.23 9.20
C GLY A 22 -12.36 5.42 8.42
N THR A 23 -11.56 5.16 7.39
CA THR A 23 -10.97 6.22 6.55
C THR A 23 -11.99 6.90 5.64
N ASP A 24 -13.03 6.21 5.19
CA ASP A 24 -14.14 6.81 4.43
C ASP A 24 -14.86 7.90 5.26
N VAL A 25 -15.04 7.67 6.56
CA VAL A 25 -15.62 8.67 7.46
C VAL A 25 -14.73 9.90 7.58
N ILE A 26 -13.41 9.72 7.57
CA ILE A 26 -12.43 10.81 7.69
C ILE A 26 -12.22 11.52 6.33
N TYR A 27 -12.36 10.80 5.23
CA TYR A 27 -12.08 11.32 3.89
C TYR A 27 -12.93 12.55 3.54
N ALA A 28 -14.22 12.50 3.77
CA ALA A 28 -15.13 13.61 3.42
C ALA A 28 -14.78 14.92 4.11
N PRO A 29 -14.63 14.99 5.45
CA PRO A 29 -14.21 16.22 6.11
C PRO A 29 -12.77 16.64 5.73
N LEU A 30 -11.86 15.69 5.52
CA LEU A 30 -10.50 15.99 5.11
C LEU A 30 -10.47 16.60 3.70
N TYR A 31 -11.28 16.08 2.78
CA TYR A 31 -11.41 16.63 1.43
C TYR A 31 -11.93 18.08 1.43
N LEU A 32 -12.83 18.44 2.34
CA LEU A 32 -13.30 19.82 2.49
C LEU A 32 -12.19 20.78 2.93
N VAL A 33 -11.18 20.30 3.65
CA VAL A 33 -10.08 21.14 4.17
C VAL A 33 -8.91 21.23 3.16
N ILE A 34 -8.49 20.09 2.61
CA ILE A 34 -7.27 20.02 1.78
C ILE A 34 -7.55 19.60 0.33
N GLY A 35 -8.82 19.46 -0.06
CA GLY A 35 -9.20 19.10 -1.43
C GLY A 35 -8.62 17.76 -1.90
N PRO A 36 -8.13 17.68 -3.15
CA PRO A 36 -7.63 16.43 -3.73
C PRO A 36 -6.45 15.82 -2.96
N PHE A 37 -5.72 16.60 -2.15
CA PHE A 37 -4.66 16.06 -1.29
C PHE A 37 -5.16 15.05 -0.26
N ALA A 38 -6.44 15.09 0.13
CA ALA A 38 -7.03 14.12 1.05
C ALA A 38 -6.90 12.68 0.54
N ASN A 39 -7.15 12.48 -0.76
CA ASN A 39 -6.97 11.18 -1.42
C ASN A 39 -5.51 10.72 -1.35
N GLU A 40 -4.59 11.63 -1.66
CA GLU A 40 -3.17 11.31 -1.72
C GLU A 40 -2.56 10.98 -0.34
N VAL A 41 -3.00 11.68 0.71
CA VAL A 41 -2.56 11.45 2.09
C VAL A 41 -3.04 10.11 2.63
N LEU A 42 -4.28 9.72 2.34
CA LEU A 42 -4.86 8.47 2.82
C LEU A 42 -4.47 7.26 1.97
N PHE A 43 -3.98 7.49 0.75
CA PHE A 43 -3.73 6.43 -0.21
C PHE A 43 -2.76 5.35 0.31
N GLY A 44 -1.65 5.76 0.91
CA GLY A 44 -0.68 4.83 1.49
C GLY A 44 -1.26 3.92 2.58
N LEU A 45 -2.24 4.41 3.35
CA LEU A 45 -2.94 3.60 4.33
C LEU A 45 -3.83 2.55 3.64
N TRP A 46 -4.49 2.93 2.55
CA TRP A 46 -5.35 2.02 1.80
C TRP A 46 -4.59 0.88 1.11
N ILE A 47 -3.39 1.16 0.58
CA ILE A 47 -2.58 0.17 -0.12
C ILE A 47 -1.70 -0.68 0.80
N MET A 48 -1.65 -0.39 2.09
CA MET A 48 -0.73 -1.04 3.04
C MET A 48 -0.96 -2.56 3.15
N ALA A 49 -2.18 -3.05 2.85
CA ALA A 49 -2.54 -4.46 2.93
C ALA A 49 -1.67 -5.35 2.03
N GLY A 50 -1.37 -4.92 0.80
CA GLY A 50 -0.54 -5.66 -0.14
C GLY A 50 0.91 -5.83 0.29
N PRO A 51 1.66 -4.73 0.51
CA PRO A 51 3.02 -4.82 1.05
C PRO A 51 3.10 -5.61 2.35
N LEU A 52 2.10 -5.50 3.24
CA LEU A 52 2.06 -6.25 4.48
C LEU A 52 1.88 -7.75 4.22
N ALA A 53 0.92 -8.14 3.38
CA ALA A 53 0.64 -9.53 3.04
C ALA A 53 1.88 -10.21 2.44
N ILE A 54 2.51 -9.59 1.42
CA ILE A 54 3.67 -10.17 0.76
C ILE A 54 4.91 -10.18 1.67
N ALA A 55 5.11 -9.17 2.51
CA ALA A 55 6.22 -9.12 3.45
C ALA A 55 6.14 -10.19 4.55
N ILE A 56 4.92 -10.56 4.96
CA ILE A 56 4.71 -11.60 5.97
C ILE A 56 4.75 -13.00 5.36
N LEU A 57 4.01 -13.21 4.28
CA LEU A 57 3.83 -14.54 3.69
C LEU A 57 5.01 -14.95 2.80
N ARG A 58 5.75 -13.99 2.27
CA ARG A 58 6.93 -14.19 1.40
C ARG A 58 6.66 -15.11 0.21
N LEU A 59 5.45 -15.06 -0.31
CA LEU A 59 5.02 -15.84 -1.46
C LEU A 59 4.68 -14.89 -2.60
N PRO A 60 5.23 -15.09 -3.82
CA PRO A 60 4.84 -14.33 -4.99
C PRO A 60 3.32 -14.37 -5.21
N GLY A 61 2.73 -13.25 -5.62
CA GLY A 61 1.29 -13.13 -5.86
C GLY A 61 0.43 -12.86 -4.62
N THR A 62 0.98 -12.82 -3.41
CA THR A 62 0.16 -12.60 -2.20
C THR A 62 -0.28 -11.14 -2.03
N ALA A 63 0.46 -10.19 -2.59
CA ALA A 63 0.02 -8.81 -2.65
C ALA A 63 -1.26 -8.67 -3.49
N VAL A 64 -1.34 -9.43 -4.60
CA VAL A 64 -2.51 -9.47 -5.49
C VAL A 64 -3.77 -9.94 -4.76
N ILE A 65 -3.64 -10.91 -3.87
CA ILE A 65 -4.78 -11.45 -3.13
C ILE A 65 -5.20 -10.52 -1.97
N GLY A 66 -4.24 -9.75 -1.45
CA GLY A 66 -4.48 -8.81 -0.34
C GLY A 66 -5.12 -7.48 -0.75
N GLU A 67 -5.07 -7.13 -2.04
CA GLU A 67 -5.53 -5.82 -2.55
C GLU A 67 -6.45 -5.96 -3.76
N VAL A 68 -7.36 -4.99 -3.94
CA VAL A 68 -8.22 -4.90 -5.13
C VAL A 68 -7.44 -4.35 -6.33
N LEU A 69 -7.60 -4.97 -7.45
CA LEU A 69 -6.96 -4.92 -8.78
C LEU A 69 -6.09 -3.71 -9.22
N ALA A 70 -6.26 -2.51 -8.74
CA ALA A 70 -5.51 -1.33 -9.23
C ALA A 70 -4.20 -1.02 -8.46
N ALA A 71 -4.17 -1.25 -7.14
CA ALA A 71 -2.96 -1.09 -6.32
C ALA A 71 -2.05 -2.33 -6.36
N VAL A 72 -2.63 -3.46 -6.68
CA VAL A 72 -2.08 -4.80 -6.73
C VAL A 72 -0.83 -4.92 -7.61
N ALA A 73 -0.90 -4.41 -8.83
CA ALA A 73 0.21 -4.54 -9.77
C ALA A 73 1.48 -3.80 -9.30
N GLY A 74 1.30 -2.65 -8.64
CA GLY A 74 2.40 -1.84 -8.16
C GLY A 74 3.17 -2.50 -7.01
N SER A 75 2.47 -3.01 -6.00
CA SER A 75 3.10 -3.70 -4.86
C SER A 75 3.89 -4.91 -5.30
N GLU A 76 3.30 -5.75 -6.16
CA GLU A 76 3.94 -6.94 -6.69
C GLU A 76 5.14 -6.61 -7.58
N LEU A 77 5.04 -5.57 -8.44
CA LEU A 77 6.13 -5.09 -9.27
C LEU A 77 7.36 -4.69 -8.46
N GLY A 78 7.17 -4.08 -7.29
CA GLY A 78 8.26 -3.70 -6.42
C GLY A 78 9.08 -4.91 -5.93
N PHE A 79 8.44 -5.98 -5.54
CA PHE A 79 9.11 -7.22 -5.15
C PHE A 79 9.68 -7.98 -6.35
N LEU A 80 8.97 -7.96 -7.48
CA LEU A 80 9.42 -8.57 -8.74
C LEU A 80 10.71 -7.90 -9.25
N THR A 81 10.87 -6.58 -9.17
CA THR A 81 12.09 -5.88 -9.60
C THR A 81 13.32 -6.37 -8.84
N LEU A 82 13.16 -6.79 -7.61
CA LEU A 82 14.19 -7.42 -6.79
C LEU A 82 14.18 -8.96 -6.89
N ARG A 83 13.44 -9.52 -7.86
CA ARG A 83 13.33 -10.96 -8.15
C ARG A 83 12.97 -11.80 -6.91
N TYR A 84 12.18 -11.25 -5.98
CA TYR A 84 11.80 -11.88 -4.72
C TYR A 84 12.98 -12.37 -3.86
N LYS A 85 14.17 -11.80 -4.06
CA LYS A 85 15.38 -12.16 -3.29
C LYS A 85 15.53 -11.34 -2.01
N ASN A 86 14.76 -10.26 -1.89
CA ASN A 86 14.81 -9.37 -0.74
C ASN A 86 13.38 -9.12 -0.23
N TRP A 87 13.18 -9.28 1.07
CA TRP A 87 11.88 -9.12 1.74
C TRP A 87 11.90 -7.99 2.78
N GLY A 88 13.02 -7.27 2.83
CA GLY A 88 13.25 -6.17 3.76
C GLY A 88 12.99 -4.78 3.16
N TRP A 89 13.67 -3.80 3.72
CA TRP A 89 13.55 -2.38 3.35
C TRP A 89 13.61 -2.09 1.84
N PRO A 90 14.58 -2.62 1.08
CA PRO A 90 14.66 -2.29 -0.35
C PRO A 90 13.42 -2.73 -1.13
N ALA A 91 12.85 -3.88 -0.78
CA ALA A 91 11.65 -4.39 -1.44
C ALA A 91 10.41 -3.56 -1.09
N LEU A 92 10.26 -3.15 0.18
CA LEU A 92 9.15 -2.31 0.62
C LEU A 92 9.21 -0.92 -0.01
N ILE A 93 10.40 -0.30 -0.08
CA ILE A 93 10.59 1.00 -0.76
C ILE A 93 10.28 0.88 -2.25
N SER A 94 10.78 -0.17 -2.91
CA SER A 94 10.49 -0.45 -4.33
C SER A 94 9.00 -0.67 -4.55
N SER A 95 8.33 -1.40 -3.68
CA SER A 95 6.88 -1.63 -3.71
C SER A 95 6.11 -0.32 -3.61
N ALA A 96 6.40 0.52 -2.61
CA ALA A 96 5.76 1.81 -2.43
C ALA A 96 5.93 2.72 -3.66
N PHE A 97 7.13 2.78 -4.24
CA PHE A 97 7.41 3.55 -5.45
C PHE A 97 6.56 3.07 -6.64
N TRP A 98 6.55 1.77 -6.93
CA TRP A 98 5.78 1.23 -8.05
C TRP A 98 4.27 1.36 -7.87
N VAL A 99 3.77 1.19 -6.65
CA VAL A 99 2.35 1.45 -6.33
C VAL A 99 2.01 2.91 -6.63
N THR A 100 2.83 3.86 -6.18
CA THR A 100 2.63 5.28 -6.46
C THR A 100 2.57 5.53 -7.97
N VAL A 101 3.54 5.04 -8.73
CA VAL A 101 3.61 5.26 -10.18
C VAL A 101 2.39 4.69 -10.90
N VAL A 102 2.05 3.42 -10.64
CA VAL A 102 0.96 2.73 -11.34
C VAL A 102 -0.41 3.31 -10.96
N SER A 103 -0.66 3.53 -9.67
CA SER A 103 -1.94 4.04 -9.20
C SER A 103 -2.16 5.50 -9.60
N PHE A 104 -1.12 6.33 -9.48
CA PHE A 104 -1.21 7.73 -9.87
C PHE A 104 -1.41 7.90 -11.38
N ALA A 105 -0.73 7.10 -12.21
CA ALA A 105 -0.93 7.10 -13.65
C ALA A 105 -2.40 6.79 -14.03
N TYR A 106 -3.04 5.86 -13.33
CA TYR A 106 -4.47 5.57 -13.51
C TYR A 106 -5.35 6.73 -13.05
N GLU A 107 -5.07 7.31 -11.88
CA GLU A 107 -5.90 8.35 -11.28
C GLU A 107 -5.76 9.71 -11.97
N ILE A 108 -4.65 10.01 -12.62
CA ILE A 108 -4.50 11.21 -13.47
C ILE A 108 -5.69 11.35 -14.42
N PHE A 109 -6.12 10.24 -15.01
CA PHE A 109 -7.26 10.23 -15.94
C PHE A 109 -8.59 10.14 -15.20
N LYS A 110 -8.71 9.26 -14.21
CA LYS A 110 -9.94 9.01 -13.48
C LYS A 110 -10.43 10.21 -12.68
N GLN A 111 -9.53 10.93 -12.02
CA GLN A 111 -9.83 12.10 -11.19
C GLN A 111 -9.75 13.42 -11.98
N GLY A 112 -9.39 13.34 -13.25
CA GLY A 112 -9.24 14.54 -14.11
C GLY A 112 -8.03 15.40 -13.76
N TYR A 113 -7.03 14.88 -13.06
CA TYR A 113 -5.80 15.62 -12.72
C TYR A 113 -5.02 16.07 -13.96
N ILE A 114 -5.25 15.44 -15.11
CA ILE A 114 -4.63 15.83 -16.37
C ILE A 114 -4.94 17.28 -16.77
N HIS A 115 -6.03 17.86 -16.24
CA HIS A 115 -6.42 19.25 -16.49
C HIS A 115 -5.83 20.25 -15.50
N LEU A 116 -5.11 19.78 -14.48
CA LEU A 116 -4.45 20.62 -13.49
C LEU A 116 -3.11 21.14 -14.02
N ALA A 117 -2.63 22.24 -13.44
CA ALA A 117 -1.29 22.74 -13.72
C ALA A 117 -0.22 21.72 -13.26
N LEU A 118 0.86 21.60 -14.04
CA LEU A 118 1.94 20.65 -13.77
C LEU A 118 2.49 20.72 -12.32
N PRO A 119 2.71 21.89 -11.71
CA PRO A 119 3.15 21.96 -10.32
C PRO A 119 2.18 21.29 -9.33
N MET A 120 0.87 21.39 -9.60
CA MET A 120 -0.15 20.76 -8.78
C MET A 120 -0.13 19.23 -8.93
N ILE A 121 0.02 18.75 -10.16
CA ILE A 121 0.16 17.30 -10.43
C ILE A 121 1.37 16.74 -9.71
N LEU A 122 2.52 17.43 -9.79
CA LEU A 122 3.74 17.03 -9.09
C LEU A 122 3.57 17.05 -7.57
N ALA A 123 2.89 18.04 -7.02
CA ALA A 123 2.61 18.11 -5.59
C ALA A 123 1.73 16.94 -5.12
N LEU A 124 0.68 16.59 -5.87
CA LEU A 124 -0.17 15.42 -5.58
C LEU A 124 0.64 14.13 -5.66
N PHE A 125 1.46 13.95 -6.70
CA PHE A 125 2.34 12.78 -6.84
C PHE A 125 3.32 12.64 -5.66
N CYS A 126 3.99 13.72 -5.29
CA CYS A 126 4.92 13.72 -4.16
C CYS A 126 4.20 13.41 -2.84
N THR A 127 3.00 13.95 -2.62
CA THR A 127 2.20 13.67 -1.42
C THR A 127 1.84 12.19 -1.35
N ARG A 128 1.39 11.59 -2.45
CA ARG A 128 1.13 10.15 -2.54
C ARG A 128 2.38 9.33 -2.25
N LEU A 129 3.49 9.66 -2.90
CA LEU A 129 4.75 8.93 -2.70
C LEU A 129 5.18 8.95 -1.23
N VAL A 130 5.06 10.10 -0.56
CA VAL A 130 5.37 10.20 0.87
C VAL A 130 4.41 9.33 1.70
N SER A 131 3.10 9.36 1.41
CA SER A 131 2.10 8.53 2.06
C SER A 131 2.41 7.04 1.88
N ASP A 132 2.67 6.60 0.65
CA ASP A 132 2.98 5.21 0.32
C ASP A 132 4.28 4.73 0.98
N LEU A 133 5.30 5.58 1.06
CA LEU A 133 6.54 5.27 1.78
C LEU A 133 6.31 5.17 3.29
N LEU A 134 5.52 6.06 3.88
CA LEU A 134 5.23 6.01 5.31
C LEU A 134 4.40 4.78 5.70
N PHE A 135 3.32 4.51 5.00
CA PHE A 135 2.43 3.41 5.32
C PHE A 135 2.88 2.09 4.69
N GLY A 136 3.17 2.08 3.39
CA GLY A 136 3.53 0.86 2.64
C GLY A 136 4.95 0.36 2.89
N ALA A 137 5.89 1.21 3.30
CA ALA A 137 7.24 0.76 3.63
C ALA A 137 7.55 0.85 5.13
N VAL A 138 7.49 2.06 5.73
CA VAL A 138 7.91 2.26 7.12
C VAL A 138 7.01 1.51 8.09
N LEU A 139 5.71 1.75 8.04
CA LEU A 139 4.76 1.13 8.97
C LEU A 139 4.72 -0.39 8.78
N VAL A 140 4.68 -0.87 7.53
CA VAL A 140 4.74 -2.31 7.22
C VAL A 140 6.00 -2.95 7.81
N HIS A 141 7.16 -2.31 7.63
CA HIS A 141 8.42 -2.82 8.21
C HIS A 141 8.32 -2.97 9.74
N TYR A 142 7.79 -1.96 10.42
CA TYR A 142 7.64 -2.02 11.87
C TYR A 142 6.64 -3.08 12.31
N VAL A 143 5.50 -3.22 11.63
CA VAL A 143 4.50 -4.26 11.92
C VAL A 143 5.11 -5.65 11.75
N VAL A 144 5.80 -5.91 10.64
CA VAL A 144 6.50 -7.19 10.40
C VAL A 144 7.52 -7.46 11.50
N ARG A 145 8.32 -6.44 11.88
CA ARG A 145 9.31 -6.58 12.96
C ARG A 145 8.67 -6.89 14.33
N LEU A 146 7.53 -6.29 14.63
CA LEU A 146 6.78 -6.58 15.85
C LEU A 146 6.25 -8.02 15.84
N LEU A 147 5.70 -8.49 14.72
CA LEU A 147 5.20 -9.86 14.57
C LEU A 147 6.33 -10.89 14.70
N VAL A 148 7.52 -10.61 14.17
CA VAL A 148 8.71 -11.45 14.35
C VAL A 148 9.11 -11.48 15.83
N ARG A 149 9.15 -10.34 16.51
CA ARG A 149 9.48 -10.26 17.95
C ARG A 149 8.45 -10.99 18.83
N ALA A 150 7.18 -10.95 18.44
CA ALA A 150 6.10 -11.68 19.14
C ALA A 150 6.08 -13.18 18.80
N HIS A 151 7.04 -13.69 18.03
CA HIS A 151 7.09 -15.09 17.55
C HIS A 151 5.84 -15.51 16.74
N ALA A 152 5.09 -14.54 16.21
CA ALA A 152 3.91 -14.80 15.39
C ALA A 152 4.27 -15.22 13.96
N ILE A 153 5.45 -14.80 13.47
CA ILE A 153 6.00 -15.15 12.15
C ILE A 153 7.50 -15.42 12.26
N GLN A 154 8.03 -16.19 11.30
CA GLN A 154 9.47 -16.47 11.25
C GLN A 154 10.27 -15.25 10.76
N PRO A 155 11.49 -15.04 11.29
CA PRO A 155 12.37 -13.98 10.80
C PRO A 155 12.75 -14.20 9.32
N ALA A 156 13.12 -13.10 8.66
CA ALA A 156 13.56 -13.12 7.28
C ALA A 156 14.94 -13.78 7.14
#